data_879fee28a6b886d7fe0a391bd5e34b9d
#
_entry.id   879fee28a6b886d7fe0a391bd5e34b9d
#
_cell.length_a   1.000
_cell.length_b   1.000
_cell.length_c   1.000
_cell.angle_alpha   90.00
_cell.angle_beta   90.00
_cell.angle_gamma   90.00
#
_symmetry.space_group_name_H-M   'P 1'
#
loop_
_entity.id
_entity.type
_entity.pdbx_description
1 polymer ?
#
loop_
_entity_poly.entity_id
_entity_poly.type
_entity_poly.pdbx_seq_one_letter_code
_entity_poly.pdbx_strand_id
1 'polypeptide(L)'
;MAATPESKYPLTPDVFAALEVTKRGCDELLVEADWLAKLARSQATKTPLRIKLGLDPTAPDIHLGHTVVLNKLRQLQDLGHTVIFLIGDFTSMIGDPSGRNATRPPLTAEAIAENAQTYYKQASLVLDPTKTEVRYNSEWCDPLGARGMIQLAARYTVARMLERDDFTKRYRSGVPISVHEFLYPLMQGYDSVALKSDLELGGTDQKFNLLVGRELQREYGQEPQCILTMPLLVGLDGVEKMSKSKANYVGISEQPNEMFGKLMSISDELMWSYFTLLSFRPLAEIDLMKQEVAAGRNPRDCKVLLAQEIVARFHSQAVAEKALEDFNHRAKGGIPDDVPEVTLSGAPLGITALIKMTGLAPSNAEANRNIEQGGVRIDGTVISDKGLQVAAGSFVLQVGKRRFVKVTLS
;
A
#
# COMPACT_ATOMS: atom_id res chain seq x y z
N MET A 1 -31.19 14.03 -14.61
CA MET A 1 -30.14 13.81 -15.63
C MET A 1 -29.21 15.01 -15.54
N ALA A 2 -27.98 14.81 -15.06
CA ALA A 2 -26.99 15.87 -15.10
C ALA A 2 -26.66 16.16 -16.57
N ALA A 3 -26.61 17.45 -16.94
CA ALA A 3 -26.28 17.87 -18.29
C ALA A 3 -24.89 17.32 -18.64
N THR A 4 -24.80 16.57 -19.75
CA THR A 4 -23.53 16.13 -20.30
C THR A 4 -22.71 17.40 -20.60
N PRO A 5 -21.48 17.55 -20.10
CA PRO A 5 -20.69 18.74 -20.40
C PRO A 5 -20.51 18.86 -21.92
N GLU A 6 -20.62 20.07 -22.46
CA GLU A 6 -20.27 20.35 -23.83
C GLU A 6 -18.76 20.11 -24.02
N SER A 7 -18.40 18.86 -24.31
CA SER A 7 -17.02 18.55 -24.68
C SER A 7 -16.74 19.07 -26.08
N LYS A 8 -15.67 19.87 -26.24
CA LYS A 8 -15.18 20.34 -27.54
C LYS A 8 -14.71 19.17 -28.45
N TYR A 9 -14.48 18.00 -27.87
CA TYR A 9 -13.99 16.80 -28.54
C TYR A 9 -15.01 15.67 -28.47
N PRO A 10 -15.03 14.72 -29.43
CA PRO A 10 -15.98 13.63 -29.44
C PRO A 10 -15.88 12.74 -28.20
N LEU A 11 -17.01 12.41 -27.61
CA LEU A 11 -17.11 11.41 -26.54
C LEU A 11 -17.32 10.02 -27.17
N THR A 12 -16.22 9.31 -27.40
CA THR A 12 -16.23 7.97 -28.02
C THR A 12 -16.45 6.87 -26.98
N PRO A 13 -16.82 5.63 -27.37
CA PRO A 13 -16.87 4.49 -26.45
C PRO A 13 -15.56 4.28 -25.66
N ASP A 14 -14.40 4.51 -26.28
CA ASP A 14 -13.10 4.36 -25.63
C ASP A 14 -12.88 5.42 -24.54
N VAL A 15 -13.39 6.64 -24.72
CA VAL A 15 -13.36 7.69 -23.68
C VAL A 15 -14.19 7.27 -22.48
N PHE A 16 -15.37 6.70 -22.69
CA PHE A 16 -16.17 6.18 -21.59
C PHE A 16 -15.52 4.97 -20.92
N ALA A 17 -14.91 4.06 -21.69
CA ALA A 17 -14.16 2.94 -21.13
C ALA A 17 -12.99 3.41 -20.26
N ALA A 18 -12.26 4.46 -20.68
CA ALA A 18 -11.20 5.07 -19.90
C ALA A 18 -11.73 5.73 -18.61
N LEU A 19 -12.91 6.36 -18.67
CA LEU A 19 -13.59 6.88 -17.48
C LEU A 19 -13.93 5.76 -16.49
N GLU A 20 -14.48 4.64 -16.95
CA GLU A 20 -14.82 3.49 -16.10
C GLU A 20 -13.56 2.88 -15.44
N VAL A 21 -12.45 2.77 -16.18
CA VAL A 21 -11.15 2.36 -15.61
C VAL A 21 -10.69 3.35 -14.54
N THR A 22 -10.84 4.65 -14.78
CA THR A 22 -10.49 5.68 -13.80
C THR A 22 -11.33 5.55 -12.53
N LYS A 23 -12.64 5.34 -12.67
CA LYS A 23 -13.59 5.24 -11.55
C LYS A 23 -13.49 3.94 -10.77
N ARG A 24 -12.91 2.89 -11.33
CA ARG A 24 -12.80 1.59 -10.66
C ARG A 24 -12.17 1.73 -9.27
N GLY A 25 -12.93 1.38 -8.23
CA GLY A 25 -12.46 1.37 -6.85
C GLY A 25 -12.06 2.73 -6.28
N CYS A 26 -12.30 3.86 -6.98
CA CYS A 26 -12.10 5.17 -6.42
C CYS A 26 -13.20 5.49 -5.39
N ASP A 27 -12.85 6.36 -4.44
CA ASP A 27 -13.82 6.95 -3.52
C ASP A 27 -14.53 8.12 -4.20
N GLU A 28 -13.76 9.01 -4.82
CA GLU A 28 -14.29 10.21 -5.44
C GLU A 28 -13.45 10.65 -6.65
N LEU A 29 -14.13 11.11 -7.72
CA LEU A 29 -13.52 11.76 -8.88
C LEU A 29 -14.10 13.17 -9.02
N LEU A 30 -13.30 14.20 -8.75
CA LEU A 30 -13.66 15.61 -8.82
C LEU A 30 -12.84 16.35 -9.89
N VAL A 31 -13.42 16.93 -10.90
CA VAL A 31 -14.79 16.94 -11.36
C VAL A 31 -14.89 15.94 -12.50
N GLU A 32 -15.81 14.97 -12.42
CA GLU A 32 -15.93 13.90 -13.43
C GLU A 32 -16.13 14.47 -14.84
N ALA A 33 -16.93 15.53 -14.97
CA ALA A 33 -17.18 16.20 -16.24
C ALA A 33 -15.91 16.79 -16.86
N ASP A 34 -15.06 17.44 -16.05
CA ASP A 34 -13.77 17.99 -16.51
C ASP A 34 -12.84 16.85 -16.91
N TRP A 35 -12.83 15.73 -16.16
CA TRP A 35 -12.00 14.58 -16.47
C TRP A 35 -12.43 13.92 -17.78
N LEU A 36 -13.73 13.74 -18.01
CA LEU A 36 -14.25 13.23 -19.27
C LEU A 36 -13.83 14.12 -20.47
N ALA A 37 -13.88 15.43 -20.31
CA ALA A 37 -13.43 16.38 -21.34
C ALA A 37 -11.90 16.27 -21.60
N LYS A 38 -11.08 16.10 -20.54
CA LYS A 38 -9.63 15.89 -20.66
C LYS A 38 -9.30 14.56 -21.36
N LEU A 39 -10.01 13.48 -21.04
CA LEU A 39 -9.86 12.19 -21.74
C LEU A 39 -10.19 12.30 -23.21
N ALA A 40 -11.31 12.98 -23.57
CA ALA A 40 -11.70 13.19 -24.95
C ALA A 40 -10.67 14.04 -25.72
N ARG A 41 -10.15 15.10 -25.07
CA ARG A 41 -9.05 15.90 -25.63
C ARG A 41 -7.80 15.06 -25.88
N SER A 42 -7.38 14.30 -24.89
CA SER A 42 -6.19 13.45 -24.98
C SER A 42 -6.29 12.44 -26.13
N GLN A 43 -7.43 11.78 -26.26
CA GLN A 43 -7.68 10.82 -27.33
C GLN A 43 -7.64 11.50 -28.71
N ALA A 44 -8.32 12.64 -28.87
CA ALA A 44 -8.42 13.36 -30.13
C ALA A 44 -7.08 13.97 -30.59
N THR A 45 -6.30 14.49 -29.64
CA THR A 45 -5.00 15.14 -29.92
C THR A 45 -3.81 14.19 -29.84
N LYS A 46 -4.03 12.97 -29.38
CA LYS A 46 -2.97 11.97 -29.07
C LYS A 46 -1.90 12.52 -28.10
N THR A 47 -2.32 13.42 -27.21
CA THR A 47 -1.43 14.03 -26.21
C THR A 47 -1.71 13.37 -24.86
N PRO A 48 -0.72 12.68 -24.25
CA PRO A 48 -0.86 12.10 -22.93
C PRO A 48 -1.26 13.14 -21.88
N LEU A 49 -2.16 12.78 -20.97
CA LEU A 49 -2.44 13.57 -19.78
C LEU A 49 -1.34 13.38 -18.73
N ARG A 50 -1.10 14.39 -17.94
CA ARG A 50 -0.10 14.41 -16.85
C ARG A 50 -0.77 14.04 -15.53
N ILE A 51 -0.44 12.86 -15.03
CA ILE A 51 -1.05 12.27 -13.84
C ILE A 51 -0.06 12.33 -12.70
N LYS A 52 -0.35 13.10 -11.66
CA LYS A 52 0.54 13.33 -10.52
C LYS A 52 0.18 12.46 -9.32
N LEU A 53 1.19 11.88 -8.69
CA LEU A 53 1.14 11.35 -7.33
C LEU A 53 2.34 11.90 -6.55
N GLY A 54 2.09 12.66 -5.48
CA GLY A 54 3.11 13.11 -4.54
C GLY A 54 3.21 12.16 -3.34
N LEU A 55 4.43 11.82 -2.97
CA LEU A 55 4.73 11.00 -1.79
C LEU A 55 5.91 11.58 -1.03
N ASP A 56 5.71 11.80 0.26
CA ASP A 56 6.79 12.13 1.19
C ASP A 56 7.51 10.83 1.59
N PRO A 57 8.84 10.71 1.38
CA PRO A 57 9.60 9.51 1.67
C PRO A 57 9.85 9.34 3.17
N THR A 58 8.79 9.07 3.93
CA THR A 58 8.80 9.05 5.42
C THR A 58 9.18 7.70 6.04
N ALA A 59 9.23 6.63 5.24
CA ALA A 59 9.63 5.30 5.69
C ALA A 59 10.14 4.47 4.49
N PRO A 60 11.13 3.57 4.67
CA PRO A 60 11.80 2.92 3.53
C PRO A 60 10.95 1.88 2.79
N ASP A 61 9.85 1.38 3.36
CA ASP A 61 9.12 0.24 2.78
C ASP A 61 7.68 0.57 2.43
N ILE A 62 7.25 0.07 1.29
CA ILE A 62 5.88 0.11 0.78
C ILE A 62 5.13 -1.17 1.19
N HIS A 63 3.86 -1.05 1.52
CA HIS A 63 2.93 -2.17 1.73
C HIS A 63 1.74 -2.09 0.77
N LEU A 64 0.92 -3.13 0.70
CA LEU A 64 -0.22 -3.20 -0.24
C LEU A 64 -1.18 -2.00 -0.15
N GLY A 65 -1.28 -1.34 1.01
CA GLY A 65 -2.07 -0.11 1.13
C GLY A 65 -1.59 1.02 0.21
N HIS A 66 -0.27 1.18 0.06
CA HIS A 66 0.31 2.16 -0.87
C HIS A 66 0.12 1.73 -2.33
N THR A 67 0.05 0.44 -2.60
CA THR A 67 -0.11 -0.06 -3.97
C THR A 67 -1.49 0.19 -4.54
N VAL A 68 -2.50 0.55 -3.74
CA VAL A 68 -3.82 0.96 -4.22
C VAL A 68 -3.72 2.12 -5.20
N VAL A 69 -3.02 3.18 -4.80
CA VAL A 69 -2.81 4.35 -5.68
C VAL A 69 -1.83 4.04 -6.82
N LEU A 70 -0.79 3.22 -6.58
CA LEU A 70 0.16 2.80 -7.61
C LEU A 70 -0.52 1.95 -8.70
N ASN A 71 -1.41 1.04 -8.32
CA ASN A 71 -2.20 0.24 -9.27
C ASN A 71 -3.11 1.13 -10.13
N LYS A 72 -3.73 2.15 -9.55
CA LYS A 72 -4.53 3.13 -10.30
C LYS A 72 -3.65 3.91 -11.28
N LEU A 73 -2.48 4.36 -10.85
CA LEU A 73 -1.52 5.01 -11.76
C LEU A 73 -1.12 4.10 -12.90
N ARG A 74 -0.86 2.80 -12.64
CA ARG A 74 -0.54 1.83 -13.69
C ARG A 74 -1.68 1.67 -14.69
N GLN A 75 -2.93 1.60 -14.23
CA GLN A 75 -4.10 1.58 -15.11
C GLN A 75 -4.14 2.82 -16.03
N LEU A 76 -3.79 4.00 -15.49
CA LEU A 76 -3.75 5.25 -16.27
C LEU A 76 -2.55 5.28 -17.25
N GLN A 77 -1.40 4.68 -16.89
CA GLN A 77 -0.29 4.46 -17.83
C GLN A 77 -0.68 3.52 -18.98
N ASP A 78 -1.44 2.47 -18.69
CA ASP A 78 -1.90 1.52 -19.71
C ASP A 78 -2.90 2.18 -20.68
N LEU A 79 -3.63 3.21 -20.24
CA LEU A 79 -4.44 4.09 -21.09
C LEU A 79 -3.59 5.09 -21.94
N GLY A 80 -2.27 5.10 -21.78
CA GLY A 80 -1.37 5.94 -22.58
C GLY A 80 -1.01 7.29 -21.93
N HIS A 81 -1.31 7.49 -20.65
CA HIS A 81 -0.99 8.72 -19.93
C HIS A 81 0.41 8.69 -19.29
N THR A 82 0.98 9.87 -19.06
CA THR A 82 2.27 10.04 -18.38
C THR A 82 2.04 10.16 -16.87
N VAL A 83 2.65 9.30 -16.09
CA VAL A 83 2.65 9.38 -14.64
C VAL A 83 3.82 10.21 -14.15
N ILE A 84 3.55 11.15 -13.25
CA ILE A 84 4.55 11.93 -12.54
C ILE A 84 4.60 11.39 -11.10
N PHE A 85 5.68 10.67 -10.81
CA PHE A 85 5.98 10.20 -9.47
C PHE A 85 6.80 11.29 -8.76
N LEU A 86 6.09 12.10 -7.96
CA LEU A 86 6.69 13.24 -7.28
C LEU A 86 7.17 12.83 -5.89
N ILE A 87 8.44 13.04 -5.67
CA ILE A 87 9.08 12.89 -4.36
C ILE A 87 9.04 14.22 -3.64
N GLY A 88 8.35 14.24 -2.49
CA GLY A 88 8.21 15.41 -1.63
C GLY A 88 9.42 15.60 -0.73
N ASP A 89 10.60 15.83 -1.31
CA ASP A 89 11.82 16.07 -0.55
C ASP A 89 11.79 17.39 0.21
N PHE A 90 11.24 18.45 -0.38
CA PHE A 90 11.01 19.73 0.29
C PHE A 90 9.86 19.64 1.30
N THR A 91 8.72 19.07 0.93
CA THR A 91 7.54 18.97 1.80
C THR A 91 7.79 18.06 3.01
N SER A 92 8.67 17.06 2.88
CA SER A 92 9.09 16.21 4.00
C SER A 92 9.76 16.98 5.14
N MET A 93 10.40 18.13 4.85
CA MET A 93 10.97 19.00 5.88
C MET A 93 9.90 19.73 6.69
N ILE A 94 8.74 19.98 6.08
CA ILE A 94 7.56 20.55 6.77
C ILE A 94 6.85 19.45 7.56
N GLY A 95 6.64 18.30 6.93
CA GLY A 95 5.89 17.16 7.45
C GLY A 95 4.39 17.31 7.22
N ASP A 96 3.78 16.30 6.60
CA ASP A 96 2.33 16.28 6.33
C ASP A 96 1.53 16.26 7.63
N PRO A 97 0.72 17.29 7.91
CA PRO A 97 -0.16 17.34 9.08
C PRO A 97 -1.42 16.46 8.95
N SER A 98 -1.71 15.85 7.77
CA SER A 98 -2.94 15.08 7.49
C SER A 98 -3.18 13.96 8.50
N GLY A 99 -4.37 13.99 9.13
CA GLY A 99 -4.82 12.95 10.05
C GLY A 99 -4.00 12.82 11.33
N ARG A 100 -3.31 13.89 11.76
CA ARG A 100 -2.45 13.88 12.95
C ARG A 100 -2.93 14.83 14.04
N ASN A 101 -2.65 14.42 15.28
CA ASN A 101 -2.97 15.20 16.47
C ASN A 101 -1.79 16.03 16.99
N ALA A 102 -0.62 15.94 16.35
CA ALA A 102 0.60 16.64 16.74
C ALA A 102 1.53 16.86 15.54
N THR A 103 2.37 17.88 15.62
CA THR A 103 3.41 18.20 14.62
C THR A 103 4.40 17.05 14.46
N ARG A 104 4.76 16.72 13.22
CA ARG A 104 5.75 15.67 12.89
C ARG A 104 7.16 16.20 13.09
N PRO A 105 8.09 15.44 13.67
CA PRO A 105 9.51 15.78 13.62
C PRO A 105 9.99 15.84 12.17
N PRO A 106 10.77 16.88 11.78
CA PRO A 106 11.33 16.95 10.43
C PRO A 106 12.35 15.82 10.20
N LEU A 107 12.39 15.31 8.96
CA LEU A 107 13.43 14.37 8.52
C LEU A 107 14.68 15.13 8.09
N THR A 108 15.85 14.49 8.18
CA THR A 108 17.09 15.04 7.62
C THR A 108 17.13 14.87 6.10
N ALA A 109 17.85 15.71 5.38
CA ALA A 109 18.00 15.63 3.93
C ALA A 109 18.57 14.27 3.48
N GLU A 110 19.51 13.71 4.25
CA GLU A 110 20.13 12.41 3.97
C GLU A 110 19.09 11.28 4.08
N ALA A 111 18.28 11.28 5.14
CA ALA A 111 17.22 10.29 5.34
C ALA A 111 16.15 10.39 4.24
N ILE A 112 15.82 11.61 3.81
CA ILE A 112 14.88 11.85 2.70
C ILE A 112 15.44 11.27 1.41
N ALA A 113 16.71 11.53 1.08
CA ALA A 113 17.35 11.04 -0.15
C ALA A 113 17.43 9.49 -0.18
N GLU A 114 17.80 8.85 0.92
CA GLU A 114 17.86 7.39 1.03
C GLU A 114 16.47 6.75 0.86
N ASN A 115 15.49 7.28 1.58
CA ASN A 115 14.11 6.80 1.48
C ASN A 115 13.55 7.00 0.07
N ALA A 116 13.82 8.11 -0.60
CA ALA A 116 13.36 8.43 -1.95
C ALA A 116 13.78 7.38 -2.98
N GLN A 117 15.05 6.95 -2.94
CA GLN A 117 15.56 5.89 -3.82
C GLN A 117 14.83 4.56 -3.59
N THR A 118 14.60 4.21 -2.33
CA THR A 118 13.89 2.98 -1.96
C THR A 118 12.44 3.01 -2.41
N TYR A 119 11.74 4.15 -2.24
CA TYR A 119 10.36 4.35 -2.68
C TYR A 119 10.21 4.16 -4.19
N TYR A 120 11.04 4.83 -4.98
CA TYR A 120 10.96 4.72 -6.45
C TYR A 120 11.27 3.30 -6.92
N LYS A 121 12.31 2.65 -6.37
CA LYS A 121 12.63 1.26 -6.69
C LYS A 121 11.45 0.32 -6.43
N GLN A 122 10.75 0.50 -5.32
CA GLN A 122 9.58 -0.31 -4.98
C GLN A 122 8.36 0.05 -5.86
N ALA A 123 8.12 1.33 -6.14
CA ALA A 123 7.04 1.77 -7.03
C ALA A 123 7.23 1.24 -8.46
N SER A 124 8.47 1.09 -8.92
CA SER A 124 8.81 0.52 -10.24
C SER A 124 8.48 -0.97 -10.41
N LEU A 125 8.13 -1.67 -9.32
CA LEU A 125 7.56 -3.02 -9.41
C LEU A 125 6.12 -3.01 -9.94
N VAL A 126 5.45 -1.86 -9.87
CA VAL A 126 4.06 -1.68 -10.32
C VAL A 126 4.01 -0.77 -11.55
N LEU A 127 4.70 0.37 -11.52
CA LEU A 127 4.70 1.37 -12.58
C LEU A 127 5.64 0.98 -13.73
N ASP A 128 5.27 1.38 -14.94
CA ASP A 128 6.15 1.30 -16.11
C ASP A 128 7.19 2.45 -16.05
N PRO A 129 8.49 2.13 -15.87
CA PRO A 129 9.51 3.17 -15.76
C PRO A 129 9.63 4.05 -17.01
N THR A 130 9.27 3.53 -18.20
CA THR A 130 9.37 4.26 -19.47
C THR A 130 8.28 5.32 -19.63
N LYS A 131 7.20 5.21 -18.84
CA LYS A 131 6.07 6.13 -18.81
C LYS A 131 5.95 6.88 -17.48
N THR A 132 7.01 6.87 -16.67
CA THR A 132 7.06 7.50 -15.35
C THR A 132 8.11 8.61 -15.34
N GLU A 133 7.68 9.85 -15.12
CA GLU A 133 8.58 10.97 -14.80
C GLU A 133 8.80 11.00 -13.29
N VAL A 134 10.04 10.87 -12.83
CA VAL A 134 10.38 11.09 -11.42
C VAL A 134 10.81 12.53 -11.24
N ARG A 135 10.17 13.23 -10.31
CA ARG A 135 10.43 14.65 -10.03
C ARG A 135 10.57 14.85 -8.52
N TYR A 136 11.30 15.89 -8.17
CA TYR A 136 11.51 16.31 -6.78
C TYR A 136 10.95 17.70 -6.60
N ASN A 137 10.18 17.96 -5.55
CA ASN A 137 9.57 19.28 -5.41
C ASN A 137 10.55 20.37 -4.94
N SER A 138 11.72 20.01 -4.46
CA SER A 138 12.84 20.96 -4.29
C SER A 138 13.21 21.68 -5.61
N GLU A 139 12.99 21.07 -6.80
CA GLU A 139 13.30 21.66 -8.10
C GLU A 139 12.64 23.04 -8.30
N TRP A 140 11.46 23.27 -7.75
CA TRP A 140 10.72 24.54 -7.85
C TRP A 140 10.47 25.20 -6.49
N CYS A 141 10.53 24.45 -5.39
CA CYS A 141 10.32 25.02 -4.06
C CYS A 141 11.53 25.80 -3.57
N ASP A 142 12.76 25.27 -3.74
CA ASP A 142 13.99 25.97 -3.34
C ASP A 142 14.16 27.33 -4.04
N PRO A 143 13.93 27.46 -5.38
CA PRO A 143 14.06 28.74 -6.07
C PRO A 143 13.01 29.78 -5.68
N LEU A 144 11.88 29.40 -5.04
CA LEU A 144 10.84 30.36 -4.63
C LEU A 144 11.42 31.45 -3.72
N GLY A 145 12.27 31.07 -2.79
CA GLY A 145 12.80 31.98 -1.76
C GLY A 145 11.70 32.65 -0.92
N ALA A 146 12.09 33.55 -0.02
CA ALA A 146 11.12 34.21 0.87
C ALA A 146 10.05 35.02 0.12
N ARG A 147 10.41 35.69 -0.97
CA ARG A 147 9.46 36.48 -1.77
C ARG A 147 8.42 35.61 -2.44
N GLY A 148 8.81 34.50 -3.05
CA GLY A 148 7.89 33.57 -3.67
C GLY A 148 6.96 32.90 -2.65
N MET A 149 7.49 32.56 -1.47
CA MET A 149 6.68 32.03 -0.36
C MET A 149 5.59 33.01 0.09
N ILE A 150 5.91 34.31 0.20
CA ILE A 150 4.92 35.35 0.55
C ILE A 150 3.86 35.43 -0.57
N GLN A 151 4.26 35.44 -1.83
CA GLN A 151 3.33 35.49 -2.96
C GLN A 151 2.42 34.27 -3.04
N LEU A 152 2.93 33.07 -2.74
CA LEU A 152 2.15 31.85 -2.67
C LEU A 152 1.17 31.87 -1.50
N ALA A 153 1.64 32.23 -0.30
CA ALA A 153 0.80 32.31 0.90
C ALA A 153 -0.31 33.36 0.78
N ALA A 154 -0.08 34.45 0.03
CA ALA A 154 -1.09 35.47 -0.22
C ALA A 154 -2.30 35.00 -1.06
N ARG A 155 -2.19 33.84 -1.73
CA ARG A 155 -3.27 33.27 -2.56
C ARG A 155 -4.26 32.41 -1.79
N TYR A 156 -4.02 32.19 -0.50
CA TYR A 156 -4.88 31.35 0.32
C TYR A 156 -5.11 31.97 1.70
N THR A 157 -6.28 31.79 2.29
CA THR A 157 -6.60 32.42 3.57
C THR A 157 -6.50 31.43 4.73
N VAL A 158 -6.20 31.92 5.94
CA VAL A 158 -6.21 31.12 7.18
C VAL A 158 -7.60 30.50 7.41
N ALA A 159 -8.68 31.22 7.09
CA ALA A 159 -10.04 30.68 7.21
C ALA A 159 -10.23 29.41 6.36
N ARG A 160 -9.73 29.42 5.13
CA ARG A 160 -9.76 28.24 4.24
C ARG A 160 -8.87 27.12 4.75
N MET A 161 -7.68 27.42 5.30
CA MET A 161 -6.82 26.40 5.92
C MET A 161 -7.51 25.71 7.09
N LEU A 162 -8.27 26.47 7.88
CA LEU A 162 -9.01 25.93 9.02
C LEU A 162 -10.26 25.12 8.63
N GLU A 163 -10.65 25.05 7.35
CA GLU A 163 -11.67 24.10 6.87
C GLU A 163 -11.17 22.65 6.88
N ARG A 164 -9.85 22.44 6.89
CA ARG A 164 -9.26 21.12 7.00
C ARG A 164 -9.57 20.51 8.37
N ASP A 165 -10.07 19.28 8.38
CA ASP A 165 -10.66 18.63 9.56
C ASP A 165 -9.69 18.54 10.76
N ASP A 166 -8.42 18.19 10.55
CA ASP A 166 -7.42 18.12 11.60
C ASP A 166 -7.07 19.51 12.16
N PHE A 167 -6.93 20.53 11.32
CA PHE A 167 -6.73 21.89 11.78
C PHE A 167 -7.95 22.44 12.53
N THR A 168 -9.17 22.17 12.03
CA THR A 168 -10.41 22.52 12.72
C THR A 168 -10.45 21.91 14.13
N LYS A 169 -10.17 20.62 14.24
CA LYS A 169 -10.19 19.89 15.52
C LYS A 169 -9.15 20.45 16.50
N ARG A 170 -7.91 20.61 16.04
CA ARG A 170 -6.81 21.16 16.86
C ARG A 170 -7.10 22.59 17.31
N TYR A 171 -7.55 23.45 16.39
CA TYR A 171 -7.90 24.83 16.70
C TYR A 171 -9.01 24.91 17.78
N ARG A 172 -10.09 24.12 17.62
CA ARG A 172 -11.23 24.12 18.57
C ARG A 172 -10.86 23.53 19.93
N SER A 173 -9.95 22.57 19.97
CA SER A 173 -9.49 21.94 21.21
C SER A 173 -8.30 22.63 21.87
N GLY A 174 -7.82 23.75 21.32
CA GLY A 174 -6.67 24.49 21.85
C GLY A 174 -5.32 23.77 21.67
N VAL A 175 -5.27 22.75 20.82
CA VAL A 175 -4.00 22.07 20.49
C VAL A 175 -3.20 22.95 19.53
N PRO A 176 -1.91 23.24 19.82
CA PRO A 176 -1.11 24.12 19.00
C PRO A 176 -1.01 23.68 17.53
N ILE A 177 -1.09 24.66 16.62
CA ILE A 177 -0.81 24.50 15.20
C ILE A 177 0.36 25.43 14.88
N SER A 178 1.47 24.86 14.41
CA SER A 178 2.63 25.67 14.03
C SER A 178 2.41 26.30 12.65
N VAL A 179 2.89 27.54 12.48
CA VAL A 179 2.65 28.31 11.23
C VAL A 179 3.15 27.57 9.99
N HIS A 180 4.29 26.85 10.08
CA HIS A 180 4.81 26.09 8.94
C HIS A 180 3.89 24.97 8.48
N GLU A 181 3.03 24.42 9.35
CA GLU A 181 2.06 23.38 8.97
C GLU A 181 1.04 23.89 7.93
N PHE A 182 0.72 25.18 7.94
CA PHE A 182 -0.14 25.80 6.91
C PHE A 182 0.56 25.92 5.55
N LEU A 183 1.89 25.85 5.51
CA LEU A 183 2.64 25.89 4.26
C LEU A 183 2.57 24.56 3.52
N TYR A 184 2.39 23.43 4.22
CA TYR A 184 2.39 22.11 3.60
C TYR A 184 1.33 22.00 2.47
N PRO A 185 0.03 22.30 2.68
CA PRO A 185 -0.96 22.23 1.61
C PRO A 185 -0.65 23.18 0.44
N LEU A 186 -0.04 24.34 0.73
CA LEU A 186 0.33 25.31 -0.30
C LEU A 186 1.48 24.81 -1.18
N MET A 187 2.49 24.17 -0.56
CA MET A 187 3.62 23.60 -1.29
C MET A 187 3.17 22.43 -2.16
N GLN A 188 2.39 21.50 -1.59
CA GLN A 188 1.79 20.41 -2.37
C GLN A 188 0.90 20.94 -3.51
N GLY A 189 0.13 22.00 -3.26
CA GLY A 189 -0.68 22.61 -4.29
C GLY A 189 0.15 23.30 -5.38
N TYR A 190 1.27 23.92 -5.01
CA TYR A 190 2.18 24.55 -5.96
C TYR A 190 2.91 23.51 -6.85
N ASP A 191 3.13 22.30 -6.37
CA ASP A 191 3.61 21.18 -7.18
C ASP A 191 2.72 20.97 -8.42
N SER A 192 1.40 21.06 -8.26
CA SER A 192 0.44 20.92 -9.36
C SER A 192 0.54 22.05 -10.39
N VAL A 193 0.84 23.27 -9.92
CA VAL A 193 1.12 24.44 -10.77
C VAL A 193 2.41 24.23 -11.57
N ALA A 194 3.50 23.86 -10.88
CA ALA A 194 4.81 23.64 -11.51
C ALA A 194 4.77 22.51 -12.53
N LEU A 195 4.09 21.42 -12.22
CA LEU A 195 3.97 20.24 -13.07
C LEU A 195 2.88 20.34 -14.13
N LYS A 196 1.98 21.32 -14.03
CA LYS A 196 0.79 21.45 -14.91
C LYS A 196 0.02 20.13 -14.98
N SER A 197 -0.25 19.54 -13.84
CA SER A 197 -0.94 18.25 -13.75
C SER A 197 -2.38 18.33 -14.23
N ASP A 198 -2.84 17.31 -14.95
CA ASP A 198 -4.23 17.15 -15.39
C ASP A 198 -5.10 16.41 -14.37
N LEU A 199 -4.48 15.50 -13.62
CA LEU A 199 -5.10 14.71 -12.56
C LEU A 199 -4.09 14.53 -11.42
N GLU A 200 -4.54 14.69 -10.19
CA GLU A 200 -3.77 14.33 -8.98
C GLU A 200 -4.48 13.23 -8.20
N LEU A 201 -3.72 12.18 -7.85
CA LEU A 201 -4.20 11.07 -7.04
C LEU A 201 -3.73 11.21 -5.60
N GLY A 202 -4.56 10.73 -4.67
CA GLY A 202 -4.22 10.59 -3.26
C GLY A 202 -5.16 9.64 -2.52
N GLY A 203 -4.85 9.36 -1.26
CA GLY A 203 -5.81 8.73 -0.36
C GLY A 203 -6.95 9.72 -0.01
N THR A 204 -8.05 9.21 0.53
CA THR A 204 -9.17 10.04 1.01
C THR A 204 -8.74 11.09 2.03
N ASP A 205 -7.71 10.82 2.80
CA ASP A 205 -7.10 11.73 3.78
C ASP A 205 -6.34 12.90 3.14
N GLN A 206 -6.02 12.84 1.84
CA GLN A 206 -5.32 13.87 1.08
C GLN A 206 -6.24 14.85 0.36
N LYS A 207 -7.57 14.62 0.35
CA LYS A 207 -8.54 15.38 -0.45
C LYS A 207 -8.39 16.90 -0.33
N PHE A 208 -8.19 17.42 0.88
CA PHE A 208 -8.01 18.86 1.09
C PHE A 208 -6.78 19.38 0.34
N ASN A 209 -5.63 18.71 0.46
CA ASN A 209 -4.40 19.15 -0.19
C ASN A 209 -4.52 19.11 -1.72
N LEU A 210 -5.20 18.08 -2.26
CA LEU A 210 -5.47 17.96 -3.70
C LEU A 210 -6.34 19.12 -4.21
N LEU A 211 -7.34 19.55 -3.41
CA LEU A 211 -8.19 20.69 -3.72
C LEU A 211 -7.41 22.00 -3.72
N VAL A 212 -6.46 22.18 -2.81
CA VAL A 212 -5.57 23.35 -2.81
C VAL A 212 -4.81 23.45 -4.13
N GLY A 213 -4.31 22.32 -4.66
CA GLY A 213 -3.63 22.27 -5.96
C GLY A 213 -4.53 22.76 -7.12
N ARG A 214 -5.78 22.30 -7.14
CA ARG A 214 -6.78 22.70 -8.12
C ARG A 214 -7.08 24.21 -8.05
N GLU A 215 -7.21 24.77 -6.84
CA GLU A 215 -7.44 26.20 -6.65
C GLU A 215 -6.22 27.03 -7.06
N LEU A 216 -5.01 26.63 -6.66
CA LEU A 216 -3.78 27.33 -7.04
C LEU A 216 -3.57 27.35 -8.55
N GLN A 217 -3.86 26.26 -9.27
CA GLN A 217 -3.78 26.27 -10.74
C GLN A 217 -4.70 27.35 -11.35
N ARG A 218 -5.92 27.53 -10.84
CA ARG A 218 -6.81 28.63 -11.28
C ARG A 218 -6.20 30.00 -11.01
N GLU A 219 -5.66 30.22 -9.82
CA GLU A 219 -4.99 31.46 -9.43
C GLU A 219 -3.75 31.77 -10.28
N TYR A 220 -3.10 30.75 -10.82
CA TYR A 220 -1.99 30.88 -11.77
C TYR A 220 -2.44 30.86 -13.25
N GLY A 221 -3.75 30.93 -13.53
CA GLY A 221 -4.29 30.98 -14.89
C GLY A 221 -4.15 29.67 -15.67
N GLN A 222 -4.02 28.57 -15.00
CA GLN A 222 -3.97 27.22 -15.59
C GLN A 222 -5.34 26.54 -15.59
N GLU A 223 -5.54 25.60 -16.50
CA GLU A 223 -6.67 24.68 -16.43
C GLU A 223 -6.56 23.83 -15.18
N PRO A 224 -7.59 23.81 -14.29
CA PRO A 224 -7.48 23.09 -13.03
C PRO A 224 -7.41 21.59 -13.23
N GLN A 225 -6.58 20.93 -12.43
CA GLN A 225 -6.51 19.47 -12.38
C GLN A 225 -7.82 18.86 -11.88
N CYS A 226 -8.09 17.63 -12.30
CA CYS A 226 -9.06 16.78 -11.62
C CYS A 226 -8.40 16.11 -10.40
N ILE A 227 -9.23 15.61 -9.49
CA ILE A 227 -8.79 14.96 -8.26
C ILE A 227 -9.39 13.56 -8.23
N LEU A 228 -8.57 12.58 -7.93
CA LEU A 228 -8.98 11.20 -7.73
C LEU A 228 -8.57 10.72 -6.35
N THR A 229 -9.53 10.48 -5.48
CA THR A 229 -9.25 9.88 -4.18
C THR A 229 -9.49 8.39 -4.20
N MET A 230 -8.54 7.65 -3.62
CA MET A 230 -8.63 6.21 -3.43
C MET A 230 -8.90 5.91 -1.96
N PRO A 231 -9.74 4.90 -1.66
CA PRO A 231 -9.97 4.50 -0.28
C PRO A 231 -8.68 3.94 0.35
N LEU A 232 -8.58 4.10 1.65
CA LEU A 232 -7.50 3.49 2.42
C LEU A 232 -7.77 1.98 2.52
N LEU A 233 -6.78 1.15 2.17
CA LEU A 233 -6.92 -0.29 2.25
C LEU A 233 -7.06 -0.74 3.70
N VAL A 234 -8.09 -1.52 3.98
CA VAL A 234 -8.28 -2.16 5.29
C VAL A 234 -7.21 -3.23 5.48
N GLY A 235 -6.63 -3.29 6.66
CA GLY A 235 -5.58 -4.26 7.00
C GLY A 235 -6.09 -5.69 7.20
N LEU A 236 -5.16 -6.59 7.55
CA LEU A 236 -5.45 -8.01 7.75
C LEU A 236 -6.45 -8.28 8.88
N ASP A 237 -6.60 -7.34 9.81
CA ASP A 237 -7.57 -7.39 10.91
C ASP A 237 -9.02 -7.16 10.45
N GLY A 238 -9.24 -6.69 9.23
CA GLY A 238 -10.56 -6.42 8.66
C GLY A 238 -11.25 -5.17 9.20
N VAL A 239 -10.58 -4.34 10.00
CA VAL A 239 -11.17 -3.17 10.69
C VAL A 239 -10.39 -1.90 10.46
N GLU A 240 -9.12 -1.89 10.84
CA GLU A 240 -8.26 -0.72 10.78
C GLU A 240 -7.60 -0.60 9.40
N LYS A 241 -7.27 0.64 9.01
CA LYS A 241 -6.47 0.84 7.79
C LYS A 241 -5.14 0.09 7.89
N MET A 242 -4.69 -0.46 6.77
CA MET A 242 -3.41 -1.15 6.68
C MET A 242 -2.25 -0.22 7.06
N SER A 243 -1.45 -0.64 8.04
CA SER A 243 -0.35 0.16 8.55
C SER A 243 0.67 -0.72 9.28
N LYS A 244 1.96 -0.34 9.18
CA LYS A 244 3.05 -0.99 9.92
C LYS A 244 2.88 -0.87 11.43
N SER A 245 2.46 0.30 11.91
CA SER A 245 2.27 0.56 13.35
C SER A 245 1.17 -0.29 13.99
N LYS A 246 0.24 -0.81 13.18
CA LYS A 246 -0.84 -1.70 13.61
C LYS A 246 -0.48 -3.19 13.41
N ALA A 247 0.65 -3.50 12.81
CA ALA A 247 1.09 -4.86 12.46
C ALA A 247 0.04 -5.66 11.63
N ASN A 248 -0.84 -4.96 10.89
CA ASN A 248 -1.93 -5.52 10.08
C ASN A 248 -1.65 -5.41 8.57
N TYR A 249 -0.39 -5.36 8.17
CA TYR A 249 0.03 -5.07 6.80
C TYR A 249 0.65 -6.27 6.08
N VAL A 250 0.69 -6.16 4.75
CA VAL A 250 1.48 -7.01 3.85
C VAL A 250 2.48 -6.10 3.13
N GLY A 251 3.77 -6.29 3.41
CA GLY A 251 4.86 -5.58 2.72
C GLY A 251 5.09 -6.16 1.32
N ILE A 252 5.40 -5.32 0.35
CA ILE A 252 5.66 -5.80 -1.02
C ILE A 252 7.02 -6.51 -1.18
N SER A 253 7.91 -6.32 -0.21
CA SER A 253 9.21 -6.98 -0.12
C SER A 253 9.25 -8.19 0.81
N GLU A 254 8.10 -8.59 1.37
CA GLU A 254 8.00 -9.78 2.22
C GLU A 254 8.31 -11.06 1.45
N GLN A 255 8.77 -12.08 2.17
CA GLN A 255 8.98 -13.42 1.59
C GLN A 255 7.68 -13.95 0.97
N PRO A 256 7.75 -14.63 -0.19
CA PRO A 256 6.56 -15.06 -0.94
C PRO A 256 5.58 -15.89 -0.11
N ASN A 257 6.10 -16.81 0.71
CA ASN A 257 5.28 -17.67 1.55
C ASN A 257 4.57 -16.91 2.69
N GLU A 258 5.20 -15.86 3.23
CA GLU A 258 4.58 -14.99 4.22
C GLU A 258 3.48 -14.13 3.58
N MET A 259 3.78 -13.49 2.44
CA MET A 259 2.82 -12.71 1.68
C MET A 259 1.60 -13.56 1.31
N PHE A 260 1.82 -14.75 0.76
CA PHE A 260 0.76 -15.68 0.40
C PHE A 260 -0.10 -16.07 1.61
N GLY A 261 0.54 -16.46 2.72
CA GLY A 261 -0.14 -16.86 3.95
C GLY A 261 -0.97 -15.73 4.56
N LYS A 262 -0.47 -14.49 4.56
CA LYS A 262 -1.20 -13.30 5.01
C LYS A 262 -2.42 -13.03 4.14
N LEU A 263 -2.29 -13.10 2.81
CA LEU A 263 -3.42 -12.92 1.89
C LEU A 263 -4.47 -14.02 2.04
N MET A 264 -4.08 -15.25 2.31
CA MET A 264 -5.01 -16.34 2.60
C MET A 264 -5.74 -16.18 3.94
N SER A 265 -5.24 -15.35 4.86
CA SER A 265 -5.84 -15.15 6.19
C SER A 265 -6.93 -14.09 6.25
N ILE A 266 -7.10 -13.26 5.23
CA ILE A 266 -8.15 -12.23 5.20
C ILE A 266 -9.55 -12.86 5.18
N SER A 267 -10.56 -12.14 5.63
CA SER A 267 -11.96 -12.60 5.54
C SER A 267 -12.42 -12.70 4.07
N ASP A 268 -13.47 -13.49 3.83
CA ASP A 268 -14.03 -13.61 2.49
C ASP A 268 -14.68 -12.32 1.99
N GLU A 269 -15.19 -11.50 2.89
CA GLU A 269 -15.71 -10.16 2.58
C GLU A 269 -14.59 -9.20 2.19
N LEU A 270 -13.50 -9.16 2.97
CA LEU A 270 -12.36 -8.29 2.68
C LEU A 270 -11.67 -8.66 1.36
N MET A 271 -11.68 -9.93 0.99
CA MET A 271 -11.13 -10.43 -0.28
C MET A 271 -11.67 -9.66 -1.49
N TRP A 272 -12.97 -9.33 -1.51
CA TRP A 272 -13.59 -8.63 -2.65
C TRP A 272 -13.13 -7.18 -2.77
N SER A 273 -12.90 -6.52 -1.62
CA SER A 273 -12.28 -5.20 -1.60
C SER A 273 -10.85 -5.25 -2.15
N TYR A 274 -10.07 -6.27 -1.76
CA TYR A 274 -8.72 -6.47 -2.28
C TYR A 274 -8.72 -6.76 -3.79
N PHE A 275 -9.64 -7.58 -4.30
CA PHE A 275 -9.80 -7.76 -5.74
C PHE A 275 -10.09 -6.44 -6.46
N THR A 276 -10.98 -5.62 -5.95
CA THR A 276 -11.34 -4.35 -6.57
C THR A 276 -10.15 -3.38 -6.63
N LEU A 277 -9.38 -3.29 -5.54
CA LEU A 277 -8.33 -2.28 -5.35
C LEU A 277 -6.93 -2.74 -5.79
N LEU A 278 -6.64 -4.04 -5.71
CA LEU A 278 -5.28 -4.54 -5.92
C LEU A 278 -5.15 -5.41 -7.17
N SER A 279 -6.23 -6.06 -7.65
CA SER A 279 -6.18 -6.92 -8.84
C SER A 279 -6.30 -6.11 -10.14
N PHE A 280 -5.64 -6.58 -11.20
CA PHE A 280 -5.81 -6.07 -12.55
C PHE A 280 -6.87 -6.82 -13.37
N ARG A 281 -7.53 -7.83 -12.78
CA ARG A 281 -8.63 -8.55 -13.44
C ARG A 281 -9.77 -7.60 -13.77
N PRO A 282 -10.48 -7.79 -14.92
CA PRO A 282 -11.67 -7.03 -15.24
C PRO A 282 -12.72 -7.13 -14.13
N LEU A 283 -13.48 -6.06 -13.88
CA LEU A 283 -14.56 -6.08 -12.88
C LEU A 283 -15.61 -7.14 -13.20
N ALA A 284 -15.92 -7.38 -14.48
CA ALA A 284 -16.86 -8.42 -14.90
C ALA A 284 -16.41 -9.83 -14.44
N GLU A 285 -15.11 -10.12 -14.46
CA GLU A 285 -14.57 -11.40 -13.97
C GLU A 285 -14.71 -11.49 -12.44
N ILE A 286 -14.44 -10.39 -11.72
CA ILE A 286 -14.62 -10.33 -10.27
C ILE A 286 -16.09 -10.54 -9.89
N ASP A 287 -17.02 -9.92 -10.63
CA ASP A 287 -18.46 -10.06 -10.38
C ASP A 287 -18.95 -11.46 -10.71
N LEU A 288 -18.40 -12.10 -11.75
CA LEU A 288 -18.68 -13.50 -12.04
C LEU A 288 -18.20 -14.40 -10.89
N MET A 289 -17.00 -14.20 -10.38
CA MET A 289 -16.49 -14.96 -9.23
C MET A 289 -17.38 -14.78 -7.99
N LYS A 290 -17.90 -13.57 -7.73
CA LYS A 290 -18.86 -13.33 -6.63
C LYS A 290 -20.15 -14.13 -6.81
N GLN A 291 -20.68 -14.16 -8.04
CA GLN A 291 -21.89 -14.94 -8.37
C GLN A 291 -21.65 -16.45 -8.18
N GLU A 292 -20.50 -16.95 -8.64
CA GLU A 292 -20.13 -18.36 -8.47
C GLU A 292 -19.99 -18.73 -6.98
N VAL A 293 -19.39 -17.85 -6.16
CA VAL A 293 -19.30 -18.06 -4.69
C VAL A 293 -20.68 -18.07 -4.05
N ALA A 294 -21.58 -17.17 -4.46
CA ALA A 294 -22.95 -17.17 -4.01
C ALA A 294 -23.72 -18.45 -4.44
N ALA A 295 -23.32 -19.07 -5.56
CA ALA A 295 -23.86 -20.34 -6.07
C ALA A 295 -23.19 -21.60 -5.47
N GLY A 296 -22.22 -21.44 -4.52
CA GLY A 296 -21.62 -22.54 -3.77
C GLY A 296 -20.15 -22.85 -4.11
N ARG A 297 -19.49 -22.05 -4.97
CA ARG A 297 -18.03 -22.14 -5.15
C ARG A 297 -17.33 -21.78 -3.85
N ASN A 298 -16.27 -22.51 -3.51
CA ASN A 298 -15.51 -22.23 -2.30
C ASN A 298 -14.78 -20.86 -2.40
N PRO A 299 -15.04 -19.90 -1.51
CA PRO A 299 -14.33 -18.59 -1.50
C PRO A 299 -12.81 -18.72 -1.42
N ARG A 300 -12.31 -19.81 -0.82
CA ARG A 300 -10.87 -20.11 -0.75
C ARG A 300 -10.23 -20.15 -2.14
N ASP A 301 -10.92 -20.65 -3.15
CA ASP A 301 -10.35 -20.75 -4.49
C ASP A 301 -10.17 -19.37 -5.13
N CYS A 302 -11.10 -18.46 -4.89
CA CYS A 302 -10.94 -17.06 -5.30
C CYS A 302 -9.79 -16.38 -4.53
N LYS A 303 -9.67 -16.65 -3.24
CA LYS A 303 -8.59 -16.11 -2.40
C LYS A 303 -7.21 -16.58 -2.87
N VAL A 304 -7.11 -17.85 -3.30
CA VAL A 304 -5.88 -18.40 -3.92
C VAL A 304 -5.51 -17.62 -5.19
N LEU A 305 -6.49 -17.34 -6.06
CA LEU A 305 -6.25 -16.57 -7.29
C LEU A 305 -5.72 -15.16 -6.98
N LEU A 306 -6.31 -14.50 -5.99
CA LEU A 306 -5.86 -13.18 -5.54
C LEU A 306 -4.44 -13.24 -4.98
N ALA A 307 -4.17 -14.19 -4.09
CA ALA A 307 -2.86 -14.35 -3.46
C ALA A 307 -1.77 -14.67 -4.51
N GLN A 308 -2.04 -15.55 -5.47
CA GLN A 308 -1.12 -15.85 -6.57
C GLN A 308 -0.86 -14.62 -7.44
N GLU A 309 -1.89 -13.85 -7.80
CA GLU A 309 -1.74 -12.63 -8.60
C GLU A 309 -0.84 -11.60 -7.90
N ILE A 310 -1.06 -11.38 -6.60
CA ILE A 310 -0.28 -10.40 -5.84
C ILE A 310 1.17 -10.87 -5.65
N VAL A 311 1.38 -12.14 -5.26
CA VAL A 311 2.74 -12.69 -5.11
C VAL A 311 3.48 -12.69 -6.45
N ALA A 312 2.82 -13.06 -7.56
CA ALA A 312 3.44 -13.04 -8.88
C ALA A 312 3.90 -11.64 -9.31
N ARG A 313 3.15 -10.61 -8.93
CA ARG A 313 3.47 -9.20 -9.26
C ARG A 313 4.76 -8.73 -8.61
N PHE A 314 5.01 -9.10 -7.36
CA PHE A 314 6.17 -8.62 -6.59
C PHE A 314 7.36 -9.58 -6.63
N HIS A 315 7.16 -10.81 -7.05
CA HIS A 315 8.21 -11.82 -7.18
C HIS A 315 8.26 -12.41 -8.60
N SER A 316 7.53 -13.50 -8.85
CA SER A 316 7.32 -14.05 -10.19
C SER A 316 6.18 -15.06 -10.17
N GLN A 317 5.69 -15.43 -11.37
CA GLN A 317 4.64 -16.45 -11.51
C GLN A 317 5.08 -17.81 -10.92
N ALA A 318 6.30 -18.24 -11.22
CA ALA A 318 6.84 -19.52 -10.70
C ALA A 318 6.93 -19.53 -9.16
N VAL A 319 7.32 -18.39 -8.58
CA VAL A 319 7.39 -18.23 -7.11
C VAL A 319 6.00 -18.25 -6.48
N ALA A 320 5.00 -17.64 -7.13
CA ALA A 320 3.62 -17.67 -6.65
C ALA A 320 3.01 -19.09 -6.69
N GLU A 321 3.33 -19.87 -7.73
CA GLU A 321 2.92 -21.27 -7.84
C GLU A 321 3.53 -22.11 -6.74
N LYS A 322 4.85 -21.95 -6.50
CA LYS A 322 5.52 -22.62 -5.40
C LYS A 322 4.95 -22.23 -4.03
N ALA A 323 4.65 -20.95 -3.81
CA ALA A 323 4.02 -20.50 -2.55
C ALA A 323 2.65 -21.15 -2.31
N LEU A 324 1.86 -21.40 -3.37
CA LEU A 324 0.61 -22.17 -3.26
C LEU A 324 0.86 -23.63 -2.91
N GLU A 325 1.86 -24.28 -3.54
CA GLU A 325 2.23 -25.66 -3.23
C GLU A 325 2.65 -25.81 -1.77
N ASP A 326 3.52 -24.93 -1.30
CA ASP A 326 4.00 -24.88 0.08
C ASP A 326 2.85 -24.62 1.07
N PHE A 327 1.93 -23.70 0.71
CA PHE A 327 0.75 -23.43 1.52
C PHE A 327 -0.16 -24.66 1.65
N ASN A 328 -0.41 -25.37 0.55
CA ASN A 328 -1.21 -26.58 0.55
C ASN A 328 -0.50 -27.74 1.29
N HIS A 329 0.82 -27.85 1.14
CA HIS A 329 1.63 -28.85 1.86
C HIS A 329 1.56 -28.63 3.38
N ARG A 330 1.74 -27.39 3.84
CA ARG A 330 1.58 -27.01 5.25
C ARG A 330 0.17 -27.26 5.78
N ALA A 331 -0.86 -26.99 4.98
CA ALA A 331 -2.26 -27.24 5.36
C ALA A 331 -2.54 -28.74 5.59
N LYS A 332 -1.84 -29.63 4.88
CA LYS A 332 -1.90 -31.09 5.05
C LYS A 332 -0.98 -31.61 6.17
N GLY A 333 -0.29 -30.72 6.91
CA GLY A 333 0.65 -31.09 7.99
C GLY A 333 2.06 -31.37 7.51
N GLY A 334 2.41 -30.98 6.29
CA GLY A 334 3.77 -31.07 5.75
C GLY A 334 4.73 -30.06 6.35
N ILE A 335 6.02 -30.39 6.29
CA ILE A 335 7.13 -29.52 6.73
C ILE A 335 7.46 -28.55 5.60
N PRO A 336 7.56 -27.22 5.85
CA PRO A 336 8.00 -26.27 4.83
C PRO A 336 9.43 -26.51 4.34
N ASP A 337 9.75 -26.16 3.10
CA ASP A 337 11.11 -26.28 2.56
C ASP A 337 12.06 -25.22 3.15
N ASP A 338 11.56 -24.05 3.55
CA ASP A 338 12.29 -22.90 4.06
C ASP A 338 12.22 -22.81 5.60
N VAL A 339 12.59 -23.86 6.29
CA VAL A 339 12.60 -23.90 7.75
C VAL A 339 13.89 -23.26 8.29
N PRO A 340 13.79 -22.26 9.24
CA PRO A 340 14.97 -21.71 9.90
C PRO A 340 15.84 -22.83 10.52
N GLU A 341 17.16 -22.70 10.38
CA GLU A 341 18.10 -23.69 10.94
C GLU A 341 18.75 -23.18 12.22
N VAL A 342 18.84 -24.02 13.23
CA VAL A 342 19.50 -23.74 14.50
C VAL A 342 20.39 -24.88 14.88
N THR A 343 21.65 -24.58 15.22
CA THR A 343 22.62 -25.57 15.77
C THR A 343 22.71 -25.40 17.27
N LEU A 344 22.51 -26.47 18.01
CA LEU A 344 22.58 -26.54 19.47
C LEU A 344 23.56 -27.63 19.89
N SER A 345 24.20 -27.43 21.05
CA SER A 345 25.09 -28.42 21.65
C SER A 345 24.57 -28.87 23.00
N GLY A 346 25.00 -30.02 23.44
CA GLY A 346 24.67 -30.58 24.76
C GLY A 346 23.65 -31.71 24.72
N ALA A 347 23.68 -32.54 23.67
CA ALA A 347 22.86 -33.75 23.60
C ALA A 347 23.21 -34.77 24.71
N PRO A 348 22.21 -35.46 25.27
CA PRO A 348 20.79 -35.37 24.99
C PRO A 348 20.12 -34.15 25.71
N LEU A 349 19.16 -33.50 25.03
CA LEU A 349 18.37 -32.37 25.57
C LEU A 349 16.93 -32.76 25.81
N GLY A 350 16.36 -32.37 26.96
CA GLY A 350 14.94 -32.52 27.19
C GLY A 350 14.10 -31.72 26.20
N ILE A 351 13.03 -32.32 25.66
CA ILE A 351 12.17 -31.71 24.63
C ILE A 351 11.65 -30.33 25.02
N THR A 352 11.27 -30.10 26.28
CA THR A 352 10.78 -28.81 26.79
C THR A 352 11.87 -27.73 26.72
N ALA A 353 13.11 -28.08 27.09
CA ALA A 353 14.25 -27.16 27.01
C ALA A 353 14.60 -26.85 25.54
N LEU A 354 14.56 -27.85 24.69
CA LEU A 354 14.83 -27.75 23.25
C LEU A 354 13.84 -26.76 22.58
N ILE A 355 12.53 -26.89 22.86
CA ILE A 355 11.49 -25.98 22.34
C ILE A 355 11.76 -24.53 22.78
N LYS A 356 12.19 -24.31 24.02
CA LYS A 356 12.51 -22.98 24.52
C LYS A 356 13.79 -22.43 23.87
N MET A 357 14.85 -23.23 23.77
CA MET A 357 16.14 -22.81 23.20
C MET A 357 16.03 -22.46 21.70
N THR A 358 15.14 -23.11 20.97
CA THR A 358 14.86 -22.83 19.57
C THR A 358 13.94 -21.61 19.37
N GLY A 359 13.44 -21.00 20.47
CA GLY A 359 12.54 -19.85 20.39
C GLY A 359 11.10 -20.18 19.97
N LEU A 360 10.77 -21.47 19.81
CA LEU A 360 9.41 -21.90 19.43
C LEU A 360 8.38 -21.73 20.56
N ALA A 361 8.84 -21.60 21.81
CA ALA A 361 8.02 -21.16 22.94
C ALA A 361 8.83 -20.24 23.86
N PRO A 362 8.22 -19.18 24.43
CA PRO A 362 8.92 -18.22 25.29
C PRO A 362 9.28 -18.81 26.67
N SER A 363 8.62 -19.90 27.07
CA SER A 363 8.81 -20.52 28.39
C SER A 363 8.61 -22.03 28.37
N ASN A 364 9.22 -22.72 29.35
CA ASN A 364 9.00 -24.16 29.55
C ASN A 364 7.52 -24.48 29.86
N ALA A 365 6.81 -23.59 30.52
CA ALA A 365 5.38 -23.78 30.83
C ALA A 365 4.53 -23.80 29.55
N GLU A 366 4.84 -22.93 28.58
CA GLU A 366 4.16 -22.92 27.27
C GLU A 366 4.57 -24.13 26.42
N ALA A 367 5.84 -24.50 26.44
CA ALA A 367 6.31 -25.71 25.77
C ALA A 367 5.57 -26.96 26.27
N ASN A 368 5.42 -27.11 27.60
CA ASN A 368 4.68 -28.20 28.19
C ASN A 368 3.20 -28.22 27.79
N ARG A 369 2.54 -27.06 27.78
CA ARG A 369 1.14 -26.95 27.31
C ARG A 369 1.00 -27.39 25.85
N ASN A 370 1.93 -26.98 24.97
CA ASN A 370 1.91 -27.39 23.59
C ASN A 370 2.10 -28.91 23.41
N ILE A 371 2.95 -29.55 24.25
CA ILE A 371 3.13 -31.01 24.23
C ILE A 371 1.82 -31.69 24.68
N GLU A 372 1.21 -31.24 25.77
CA GLU A 372 -0.05 -31.80 26.29
C GLU A 372 -1.20 -31.71 25.28
N GLN A 373 -1.23 -30.64 24.51
CA GLN A 373 -2.24 -30.42 23.47
C GLN A 373 -1.94 -31.15 22.15
N GLY A 374 -0.87 -31.97 22.10
CA GLY A 374 -0.44 -32.67 20.88
C GLY A 374 0.05 -31.75 19.76
N GLY A 375 0.45 -30.52 20.15
CA GLY A 375 0.91 -29.50 19.22
C GLY A 375 2.41 -29.57 18.88
N VAL A 376 3.17 -30.50 19.46
CA VAL A 376 4.61 -30.66 19.22
C VAL A 376 4.88 -31.87 18.34
N ARG A 377 5.73 -31.69 17.33
CA ARG A 377 6.17 -32.79 16.45
C ARG A 377 7.67 -32.72 16.19
N ILE A 378 8.28 -33.88 16.05
CA ILE A 378 9.64 -34.05 15.51
C ILE A 378 9.50 -34.86 14.21
N ASP A 379 9.98 -34.34 13.10
CA ASP A 379 9.87 -34.93 11.76
C ASP A 379 8.45 -35.42 11.43
N GLY A 380 7.44 -34.61 11.80
CA GLY A 380 6.02 -34.92 11.62
C GLY A 380 5.41 -35.85 12.67
N THR A 381 6.20 -36.51 13.51
CA THR A 381 5.73 -37.43 14.56
C THR A 381 5.33 -36.65 15.81
N VAL A 382 4.09 -36.84 16.31
CA VAL A 382 3.57 -36.16 17.51
C VAL A 382 4.34 -36.59 18.75
N ILE A 383 4.79 -35.63 19.53
CA ILE A 383 5.44 -35.83 20.82
C ILE A 383 4.43 -35.53 21.96
N SER A 384 4.18 -36.56 22.77
CA SER A 384 3.28 -36.45 23.94
C SER A 384 4.01 -36.59 25.28
N ASP A 385 5.26 -37.08 25.25
CA ASP A 385 6.07 -37.25 26.44
C ASP A 385 6.90 -36.00 26.74
N LYS A 386 6.60 -35.33 27.84
CA LYS A 386 7.34 -34.17 28.37
C LYS A 386 8.75 -34.50 28.84
N GLY A 387 8.98 -35.76 29.20
CA GLY A 387 10.26 -36.26 29.68
C GLY A 387 11.21 -36.70 28.54
N LEU A 388 10.77 -36.66 27.30
CA LEU A 388 11.55 -37.10 26.15
C LEU A 388 12.92 -36.42 26.11
N GLN A 389 13.98 -37.23 26.06
CA GLN A 389 15.34 -36.78 25.82
C GLN A 389 15.67 -36.96 24.33
N VAL A 390 15.96 -35.86 23.67
CA VAL A 390 16.26 -35.84 22.25
C VAL A 390 17.77 -36.02 22.09
N ALA A 391 18.17 -37.08 21.38
CA ALA A 391 19.58 -37.42 21.10
C ALA A 391 20.17 -36.48 20.04
N ALA A 392 21.49 -36.52 19.89
CA ALA A 392 22.20 -35.82 18.81
C ALA A 392 21.68 -36.27 17.44
N GLY A 393 21.50 -35.28 16.53
CA GLY A 393 20.96 -35.52 15.19
C GLY A 393 20.46 -34.27 14.54
N SER A 394 19.99 -34.37 13.29
CA SER A 394 19.31 -33.28 12.56
C SER A 394 17.86 -33.68 12.32
N PHE A 395 16.95 -32.84 12.72
CA PHE A 395 15.49 -33.08 12.64
C PHE A 395 14.72 -31.75 12.56
N VAL A 396 13.48 -31.80 12.14
CA VAL A 396 12.58 -30.64 12.14
C VAL A 396 11.67 -30.70 13.37
N LEU A 397 11.79 -29.67 14.20
CA LEU A 397 10.92 -29.46 15.35
C LEU A 397 9.78 -28.51 14.98
N GLN A 398 8.54 -28.94 15.24
CA GLN A 398 7.32 -28.16 15.00
C GLN A 398 6.58 -27.92 16.31
N VAL A 399 6.11 -26.68 16.50
CA VAL A 399 5.23 -26.30 17.63
C VAL A 399 4.00 -25.57 17.10
N GLY A 400 2.82 -26.18 17.26
CA GLY A 400 1.58 -25.74 16.65
C GLY A 400 1.57 -25.96 15.14
N LYS A 401 0.71 -25.22 14.42
CA LYS A 401 0.52 -25.40 12.97
C LYS A 401 1.49 -24.62 12.10
N ARG A 402 2.20 -23.62 12.66
CA ARG A 402 2.93 -22.61 11.87
C ARG A 402 4.39 -22.41 12.26
N ARG A 403 4.84 -22.90 13.40
CA ARG A 403 6.19 -22.68 13.92
C ARG A 403 7.05 -23.91 13.69
N PHE A 404 8.08 -23.78 12.87
CA PHE A 404 9.01 -24.85 12.53
C PHE A 404 10.45 -24.36 12.71
N VAL A 405 11.35 -25.25 13.06
CA VAL A 405 12.79 -25.02 13.08
C VAL A 405 13.51 -26.34 12.75
N LYS A 406 14.50 -26.31 11.88
CA LYS A 406 15.41 -27.43 11.65
C LYS A 406 16.52 -27.32 12.67
N VAL A 407 16.62 -28.31 13.52
CA VAL A 407 17.60 -28.38 14.61
C VAL A 407 18.72 -29.35 14.23
N THR A 408 19.96 -28.90 14.35
CA THR A 408 21.13 -29.75 14.39
C THR A 408 21.64 -29.77 15.83
N LEU A 409 21.45 -30.91 16.53
CA LEU A 409 21.82 -31.10 17.93
C LEU A 409 23.09 -31.95 18.00
N SER A 410 24.13 -31.47 18.67
CA SER A 410 25.41 -32.16 18.86
C SER A 410 25.76 -32.38 20.33
#